data_09900fdf0b2171b1bb839cb2f15dc397
#
_entry.id   09900fdf0b2171b1bb839cb2f15dc397
#
_cell.length_a   1.000
_cell.length_b   1.000
_cell.length_c   1.000
_cell.angle_alpha   90.00
_cell.angle_beta   90.00
_cell.angle_gamma   90.00
#
_symmetry.space_group_name_H-M   'P 1'
#
loop_
_entity.id
_entity.type
_entity.pdbx_description
1 polymer ?
#
loop_
_entity_poly.entity_id
_entity_poly.type
_entity_poly.pdbx_seq_one_letter_code
_entity_poly.pdbx_strand_id
1 'polypeptide(L)'
;MQRGQVDMCIVGTDRTLSNGDVCNKIGTYLKALAAHDNKVPFYVALPSSTIDWNLKNSKDIPIEERDPKELSHVDGINKDNKVDKVLIYPEKSKSLNLAFDVTPAKYVTALITEKGVINAVTVSYTHLRAHETIL
;
A
#
# COMPACT_ATOMS: atom_id res chain seq x y z
N MET A 1 12.39 -5.55 11.40
CA MET A 1 12.31 -4.32 12.20
C MET A 1 12.64 -4.54 13.67
N GLN A 2 12.11 -5.55 14.32
CA GLN A 2 12.37 -5.82 15.76
C GLN A 2 13.83 -6.01 16.12
N ARG A 3 14.65 -6.49 15.18
CA ARG A 3 16.09 -6.71 15.38
C ARG A 3 16.96 -5.47 15.16
N GLY A 4 16.36 -4.33 14.87
CA GLY A 4 17.09 -3.09 14.59
C GLY A 4 17.91 -3.09 13.30
N GLN A 5 17.57 -3.94 12.34
CA GLN A 5 18.29 -4.10 11.07
C GLN A 5 17.64 -3.35 9.91
N VAL A 6 16.53 -2.66 10.17
CA VAL A 6 15.79 -1.91 9.15
C VAL A 6 15.83 -0.43 9.51
N ASP A 7 16.35 0.39 8.62
CA ASP A 7 16.47 1.83 8.83
C ASP A 7 15.24 2.60 8.36
N MET A 8 14.56 2.11 7.30
CA MET A 8 13.34 2.73 6.77
C MET A 8 12.57 1.73 5.92
N CYS A 9 11.28 2.01 5.75
CA CYS A 9 10.42 1.35 4.77
C CYS A 9 10.04 2.34 3.69
N ILE A 10 10.06 1.91 2.44
CA ILE A 10 9.60 2.70 1.29
C ILE A 10 8.66 1.83 0.48
N VAL A 11 7.45 2.32 0.24
CA VAL A 11 6.46 1.64 -0.58
C VAL A 11 5.94 2.59 -1.66
N GLY A 12 5.26 2.05 -2.66
CA GLY A 12 4.52 2.83 -3.64
C GLY A 12 3.09 3.04 -3.20
N THR A 13 2.27 3.48 -4.14
CA THR A 13 0.83 3.65 -3.91
C THR A 13 0.06 3.44 -5.21
N ASP A 14 -1.11 2.82 -5.12
CA ASP A 14 -2.06 2.75 -6.23
C ASP A 14 -2.95 3.99 -6.25
N ARG A 15 -3.23 4.55 -5.08
CA ARG A 15 -4.01 5.78 -4.93
C ARG A 15 -3.68 6.43 -3.58
N THR A 16 -3.39 7.73 -3.60
CA THR A 16 -3.24 8.53 -2.38
C THR A 16 -4.35 9.57 -2.35
N LEU A 17 -5.03 9.67 -1.20
CA LEU A 17 -6.16 10.58 -1.04
C LEU A 17 -5.72 11.99 -0.65
N SER A 18 -6.63 12.93 -0.78
CA SER A 18 -6.38 14.32 -0.38
C SER A 18 -6.12 14.49 1.12
N ASN A 19 -6.54 13.55 1.95
CA ASN A 19 -6.24 13.53 3.39
C ASN A 19 -4.91 12.83 3.73
N GLY A 20 -4.21 12.30 2.72
CA GLY A 20 -2.93 11.61 2.91
C GLY A 20 -3.02 10.10 3.15
N ASP A 21 -4.21 9.54 3.21
CA ASP A 21 -4.38 8.08 3.30
C ASP A 21 -3.88 7.42 2.00
N VAL A 22 -3.25 6.26 2.14
CA VAL A 22 -2.57 5.57 1.04
C VAL A 22 -3.22 4.21 0.78
N CYS A 23 -3.75 4.04 -0.43
CA CYS A 23 -4.25 2.76 -0.92
C CYS A 23 -3.16 2.08 -1.72
N ASN A 24 -2.74 0.90 -1.30
CA ASN A 24 -1.68 0.14 -1.95
C ASN A 24 -1.94 -1.36 -1.80
N LYS A 25 -1.10 -2.17 -2.43
CA LYS A 25 -1.18 -3.64 -2.37
C LYS A 25 -1.44 -4.10 -0.94
N ILE A 26 -2.37 -5.04 -0.80
CA ILE A 26 -2.71 -5.62 0.52
C ILE A 26 -1.46 -6.11 1.25
N GLY A 27 -1.40 -5.85 2.54
CA GLY A 27 -0.22 -6.09 3.37
C GLY A 27 0.58 -4.82 3.66
N THR A 28 0.34 -3.73 2.92
CA THR A 28 1.01 -2.45 3.15
C THR A 28 0.66 -1.87 4.52
N TYR A 29 -0.61 -1.95 4.90
CA TYR A 29 -1.06 -1.48 6.22
C TYR A 29 -0.34 -2.18 7.37
N LEU A 30 -0.18 -3.50 7.29
CA LEU A 30 0.55 -4.27 8.31
C LEU A 30 2.00 -3.85 8.42
N LYS A 31 2.65 -3.55 7.29
CA LYS A 31 4.04 -3.04 7.29
C LYS A 31 4.12 -1.68 7.95
N ALA A 32 3.16 -0.81 7.69
CA ALA A 32 3.10 0.52 8.31
C ALA A 32 2.93 0.43 9.83
N LEU A 33 2.05 -0.45 10.29
CA LEU A 33 1.86 -0.70 11.73
C LEU A 33 3.13 -1.24 12.39
N ALA A 34 3.79 -2.21 11.76
CA ALA A 34 5.04 -2.77 12.28
C ALA A 34 6.16 -1.71 12.32
N ALA A 35 6.24 -0.86 11.30
CA ALA A 35 7.20 0.23 11.26
C ALA A 35 6.93 1.24 12.39
N HIS A 36 5.67 1.60 12.59
CA HIS A 36 5.28 2.51 13.66
C HIS A 36 5.64 1.96 15.05
N ASP A 37 5.31 0.70 15.29
CA ASP A 37 5.62 0.04 16.58
C ASP A 37 7.13 -0.04 16.84
N ASN A 38 7.93 -0.22 15.81
CA ASN A 38 9.39 -0.33 15.91
C ASN A 38 10.12 0.99 15.71
N LYS A 39 9.41 2.11 15.61
CA LYS A 39 9.97 3.46 15.36
C LYS A 39 10.84 3.55 14.11
N VAL A 40 10.42 2.81 13.08
CA VAL A 40 11.05 2.82 11.75
C VAL A 40 10.26 3.78 10.86
N PRO A 41 10.92 4.75 10.20
CA PRO A 41 10.23 5.64 9.25
C PRO A 41 9.58 4.85 8.12
N PHE A 42 8.38 5.28 7.74
CA PHE A 42 7.60 4.66 6.68
C PHE A 42 7.26 5.72 5.63
N TYR A 43 7.86 5.60 4.45
CA TYR A 43 7.71 6.55 3.36
C TYR A 43 6.87 5.95 2.23
N VAL A 44 6.12 6.82 1.56
CA VAL A 44 5.40 6.46 0.35
C VAL A 44 5.92 7.32 -0.80
N ALA A 45 6.44 6.67 -1.84
CA ALA A 45 6.98 7.34 -3.02
C ALA A 45 5.96 7.30 -4.15
N LEU A 46 5.64 8.47 -4.72
CA LEU A 46 4.62 8.61 -5.75
C LEU A 46 4.87 9.83 -6.64
N PRO A 47 4.46 9.77 -7.93
CA PRO A 47 4.29 11.01 -8.70
C PRO A 47 3.09 11.78 -8.14
N SER A 48 3.19 13.09 -8.09
CA SER A 48 2.11 13.95 -7.56
C SER A 48 0.77 13.74 -8.30
N SER A 49 0.82 13.30 -9.55
CA SER A 49 -0.37 12.98 -10.35
C SER A 49 -1.17 11.78 -9.82
N THR A 50 -0.59 10.96 -8.96
CA THR A 50 -1.28 9.81 -8.33
C THR A 50 -2.23 10.24 -7.22
N ILE A 51 -2.13 11.47 -6.73
CA ILE A 51 -2.99 11.98 -5.68
C ILE A 51 -4.39 12.26 -6.23
N ASP A 52 -5.40 11.61 -5.63
CA ASP A 52 -6.81 11.83 -5.95
C ASP A 52 -7.37 12.92 -5.04
N TRP A 53 -7.46 14.14 -5.58
CA TRP A 53 -7.91 15.30 -4.81
C TRP A 53 -9.42 15.30 -4.53
N ASN A 54 -10.20 14.51 -5.27
CA ASN A 54 -11.65 14.45 -5.15
C ASN A 54 -12.11 13.46 -4.09
N LEU A 55 -11.32 12.46 -3.80
CA LEU A 55 -11.66 11.42 -2.84
C LEU A 55 -11.09 11.78 -1.47
N LYS A 56 -11.96 12.00 -0.49
CA LYS A 56 -11.59 12.47 0.85
C LYS A 56 -11.67 11.37 1.92
N ASN A 57 -12.44 10.31 1.66
CA ASN A 57 -12.70 9.26 2.62
C ASN A 57 -12.24 7.92 2.06
N SER A 58 -11.36 7.24 2.77
CA SER A 58 -10.85 5.94 2.36
C SER A 58 -11.92 4.86 2.24
N LYS A 59 -13.03 5.02 2.95
CA LYS A 59 -14.17 4.09 2.85
C LYS A 59 -14.84 4.11 1.48
N ASP A 60 -14.66 5.17 0.71
CA ASP A 60 -15.23 5.32 -0.62
C ASP A 60 -14.33 4.75 -1.73
N ILE A 61 -13.15 4.23 -1.39
CA ILE A 61 -12.26 3.58 -2.34
C ILE A 61 -12.84 2.22 -2.73
N PRO A 62 -13.12 1.98 -4.03
CA PRO A 62 -13.49 0.64 -4.47
C PRO A 62 -12.29 -0.28 -4.39
N ILE A 63 -12.37 -1.33 -3.59
CA ILE A 63 -11.31 -2.32 -3.45
C ILE A 63 -11.64 -3.56 -4.25
N GLU A 64 -10.81 -3.84 -5.24
CA GLU A 64 -10.96 -5.02 -6.11
C GLU A 64 -10.84 -6.31 -5.30
N GLU A 65 -11.80 -7.19 -5.48
CA GLU A 65 -11.73 -8.56 -4.99
C GLU A 65 -11.25 -9.46 -6.12
N ARG A 66 -10.15 -10.15 -5.88
CA ARG A 66 -9.48 -10.97 -6.89
C ARG A 66 -9.81 -12.46 -6.71
N ASP A 67 -9.41 -13.28 -7.67
CA ASP A 67 -9.66 -14.71 -7.66
C ASP A 67 -9.02 -15.36 -6.40
N PRO A 68 -9.82 -16.08 -5.59
CA PRO A 68 -9.30 -16.82 -4.43
C PRO A 68 -8.21 -17.83 -4.78
N LYS A 69 -8.16 -18.31 -6.01
CA LYS A 69 -7.12 -19.26 -6.48
C LYS A 69 -5.72 -18.68 -6.41
N GLU A 70 -5.58 -17.36 -6.46
CA GLU A 70 -4.27 -16.71 -6.29
C GLU A 70 -3.69 -16.95 -4.88
N LEU A 71 -4.56 -17.23 -3.89
CA LEU A 71 -4.16 -17.53 -2.52
C LEU A 71 -4.06 -19.03 -2.25
N SER A 72 -4.93 -19.82 -2.84
CA SER A 72 -5.02 -21.26 -2.56
C SER A 72 -3.95 -22.09 -3.25
N HIS A 73 -3.35 -21.56 -4.30
CA HIS A 73 -2.38 -22.28 -5.10
C HIS A 73 -1.09 -21.51 -5.25
N VAL A 74 0.02 -22.23 -5.34
CA VAL A 74 1.33 -21.66 -5.62
C VAL A 74 1.95 -22.41 -6.82
N ASP A 75 2.60 -21.66 -7.69
CA ASP A 75 3.39 -22.23 -8.78
C ASP A 75 4.79 -22.55 -8.28
N GLY A 76 5.27 -23.72 -8.60
CA GLY A 76 6.59 -24.17 -8.20
C GLY A 76 7.14 -25.20 -9.17
N ILE A 77 8.42 -25.52 -9.02
CA ILE A 77 9.08 -26.56 -9.81
C ILE A 77 9.04 -27.86 -8.99
N ASN A 78 8.45 -28.92 -9.57
CA ASN A 78 8.38 -30.22 -8.93
C ASN A 78 9.69 -31.00 -9.07
N LYS A 79 9.73 -32.20 -8.49
CA LYS A 79 10.90 -33.09 -8.55
C LYS A 79 11.30 -33.52 -9.97
N ASP A 80 10.39 -33.44 -10.93
CA ASP A 80 10.61 -33.76 -12.34
C ASP A 80 11.08 -32.53 -13.14
N ASN A 81 11.42 -31.44 -12.45
CA ASN A 81 11.88 -30.16 -13.01
C ASN A 81 10.83 -29.49 -13.92
N LYS A 82 9.54 -29.70 -13.61
CA LYS A 82 8.42 -29.10 -14.35
C LYS A 82 7.67 -28.14 -13.45
N VAL A 83 7.15 -27.05 -14.04
CA VAL A 83 6.28 -26.12 -13.34
C VAL A 83 4.95 -26.82 -13.03
N ASP A 84 4.53 -26.72 -11.79
CA ASP A 84 3.31 -27.31 -11.29
C ASP A 84 2.60 -26.32 -10.35
N LYS A 85 1.27 -26.39 -10.32
CA LYS A 85 0.44 -25.57 -9.46
C LYS A 85 -0.03 -26.42 -8.27
N VAL A 86 0.31 -25.98 -7.07
CA VAL A 86 0.07 -26.76 -5.84
C VAL A 86 -0.91 -26.06 -4.93
N LEU A 87 -1.90 -26.78 -4.47
CA LEU A 87 -2.83 -26.34 -3.43
C LEU A 87 -2.09 -26.28 -2.08
N ILE A 88 -2.14 -25.13 -1.41
CA ILE A 88 -1.34 -24.88 -0.20
C ILE A 88 -2.14 -24.82 1.10
N TYR A 89 -3.47 -24.97 1.04
CA TYR A 89 -4.30 -25.06 2.24
C TYR A 89 -5.52 -25.95 1.95
N PRO A 90 -6.31 -26.36 2.95
CA PRO A 90 -7.44 -27.27 2.74
C PRO A 90 -8.41 -26.75 1.68
N GLU A 91 -8.76 -27.61 0.73
CA GLU A 91 -9.58 -27.27 -0.44
C GLU A 91 -10.92 -26.61 -0.08
N LYS A 92 -11.51 -27.00 1.05
CA LYS A 92 -12.80 -26.48 1.50
C LYS A 92 -12.69 -25.13 2.24
N SER A 93 -11.48 -24.68 2.53
CA SER A 93 -11.28 -23.38 3.17
C SER A 93 -11.57 -22.27 2.17
N LYS A 94 -12.38 -21.30 2.60
CA LYS A 94 -12.67 -20.12 1.81
C LYS A 94 -11.61 -19.05 2.06
N SER A 95 -11.28 -18.28 1.05
CA SER A 95 -10.36 -17.16 1.16
C SER A 95 -10.99 -15.89 0.58
N LEU A 96 -10.62 -14.77 1.16
CA LEU A 96 -10.97 -13.44 0.65
C LEU A 96 -9.69 -12.80 0.11
N ASN A 97 -9.64 -12.56 -1.18
CA ASN A 97 -8.48 -12.01 -1.87
C ASN A 97 -8.73 -10.56 -2.27
N LEU A 98 -8.50 -9.63 -1.35
CA LEU A 98 -8.57 -8.20 -1.63
C LEU A 98 -7.26 -7.73 -2.23
N ALA A 99 -7.34 -6.87 -3.26
CA ALA A 99 -6.15 -6.36 -3.95
C ALA A 99 -5.38 -5.35 -3.11
N PHE A 100 -6.10 -4.52 -2.34
CA PHE A 100 -5.53 -3.37 -1.65
C PHE A 100 -5.98 -3.29 -0.20
N ASP A 101 -5.19 -2.58 0.60
CA ASP A 101 -5.61 -2.05 1.89
C ASP A 101 -5.31 -0.55 1.97
N VAL A 102 -5.78 0.09 3.03
CA VAL A 102 -5.57 1.52 3.23
C VAL A 102 -4.72 1.75 4.46
N THR A 103 -3.63 2.49 4.27
CA THR A 103 -2.77 2.95 5.34
C THR A 103 -3.18 4.37 5.72
N PRO A 104 -3.66 4.60 6.96
CA PRO A 104 -3.97 5.95 7.43
C PRO A 104 -2.74 6.87 7.39
N ALA A 105 -2.95 8.13 7.02
CA ALA A 105 -1.89 9.12 6.90
C ALA A 105 -1.02 9.25 8.16
N LYS A 106 -1.60 9.03 9.33
CA LYS A 106 -0.88 9.11 10.62
C LYS A 106 0.27 8.12 10.75
N TYR A 107 0.26 7.02 9.96
CA TYR A 107 1.35 6.02 9.96
C TYR A 107 2.37 6.26 8.85
N VAL A 108 2.16 7.28 8.01
CA VAL A 108 3.05 7.63 6.92
C VAL A 108 3.94 8.78 7.38
N THR A 109 5.25 8.55 7.45
CA THR A 109 6.22 9.57 7.87
C THR A 109 6.23 10.74 6.89
N ALA A 110 6.28 10.43 5.60
CA ALA A 110 6.19 11.45 4.55
C ALA A 110 5.88 10.81 3.18
N LEU A 111 5.38 11.63 2.28
CA LEU A 111 5.24 11.33 0.85
C LEU A 111 6.47 11.86 0.11
N ILE A 112 7.07 11.02 -0.72
CA ILE A 112 8.21 11.40 -1.55
C ILE A 112 7.70 11.59 -2.97
N THR A 113 7.75 12.81 -3.48
CA THR A 113 7.25 13.15 -4.82
C THR A 113 8.34 13.83 -5.65
N GLU A 114 8.11 14.00 -6.95
CA GLU A 114 8.99 14.77 -7.84
C GLU A 114 9.06 16.26 -7.46
N LYS A 115 8.13 16.73 -6.63
CA LYS A 115 8.08 18.10 -6.14
C LYS A 115 8.60 18.26 -4.72
N GLY A 116 9.13 17.20 -4.13
CA GLY A 116 9.72 17.21 -2.80
C GLY A 116 9.09 16.21 -1.84
N VAL A 117 9.59 16.23 -0.61
CA VAL A 117 9.12 15.38 0.49
C VAL A 117 8.09 16.16 1.31
N ILE A 118 6.91 15.58 1.48
CA ILE A 118 5.74 16.26 2.01
C ILE A 118 5.12 15.43 3.11
N ASN A 119 4.66 16.10 4.17
CA ASN A 119 3.94 15.46 5.27
C ASN A 119 2.58 14.94 4.77
N ALA A 120 2.30 13.64 5.00
CA ALA A 120 1.07 12.99 4.53
C ALA A 120 -0.19 13.60 5.15
N VAL A 121 -0.17 13.90 6.45
CA VAL A 121 -1.35 14.42 7.18
C VAL A 121 -1.78 15.78 6.65
N THR A 122 -0.83 16.59 6.17
CA THR A 122 -1.08 17.97 5.72
C THR A 122 -1.02 18.14 4.20
N VAL A 123 -1.06 17.05 3.43
CA VAL A 123 -0.89 17.12 1.97
C VAL A 123 -1.90 18.05 1.30
N SER A 124 -3.13 18.16 1.81
CA SER A 124 -4.17 19.03 1.24
C SER A 124 -3.86 20.52 1.37
N TYR A 125 -2.92 20.89 2.24
CA TYR A 125 -2.48 22.27 2.45
C TYR A 125 -1.14 22.58 1.79
N THR A 126 -0.61 21.63 0.98
CA THR A 126 0.69 21.77 0.34
C THR A 126 0.59 22.44 -1.01
N HIS A 127 1.74 22.85 -1.56
CA HIS A 127 1.84 23.39 -2.91
C HIS A 127 1.42 22.39 -4.01
N LEU A 128 1.38 21.10 -3.72
CA LEU A 128 0.88 20.09 -4.65
C LEU A 128 -0.58 20.34 -5.01
N ARG A 129 -1.42 20.61 -3.99
CA ARG A 129 -2.84 20.92 -4.22
C ARG A 129 -3.01 22.25 -4.94
N ALA A 130 -2.22 23.26 -4.59
CA ALA A 130 -2.25 24.56 -5.25
C ALA A 130 -1.94 24.43 -6.75
N HIS A 131 -0.97 23.59 -7.12
CA HIS A 131 -0.67 23.29 -8.52
C HIS A 131 -1.82 22.59 -9.22
N GLU A 132 -2.49 21.67 -8.56
CA GLU A 132 -3.64 20.95 -9.10
C GLU A 132 -4.81 21.90 -9.39
N THR A 133 -5.07 22.85 -8.50
CA THR A 133 -6.19 23.80 -8.65
C THR A 133 -5.95 24.88 -9.70
N ILE A 134 -4.70 25.14 -10.05
CA ILE A 134 -4.34 26.12 -11.11
C ILE A 134 -4.56 25.54 -12.50
N LEU A 135 -4.45 24.25 -12.64
CA LEU A 135 -4.62 23.55 -13.91
C LEU A 135 -6.07 23.32 -14.26
#